data_48564d581f2f4169d5a998b2b9ebb8b7
#
_entry.id   48564d581f2f4169d5a998b2b9ebb8b7
#
_cell.length_a   1.000
_cell.length_b   1.000
_cell.length_c   1.000
_cell.angle_alpha   90.00
_cell.angle_beta   90.00
_cell.angle_gamma   90.00
#
_symmetry.space_group_name_H-M   'P 1'
#
loop_
_entity.id
_entity.type
_entity.pdbx_description
1 polymer ?
#
loop_
_entity_poly.entity_id
_entity_poly.type
_entity_poly.pdbx_seq_one_letter_code
_entity_poly.pdbx_strand_id
1 'polypeptide(L)'
;MRTEGDFIKINEWLLPLSWLYGLGVRLRNWMFDIGLKKSRSFDIPVISVGNITVGGSGKTPHVEYLINLLHEKFRVAVLSRGYKRKSSGYLLADKDTTMPEIGDEPFQMKSKYKDIYVAVDKNRCHGIDRLTTDEATKDVDAILLDDAYQHRYVK
;
A
#
# COMPACT_ATOMS: atom_id res chain seq x y z
N MET A 1 -8.65 -28.56 0.31
CA MET A 1 -9.84 -28.38 -0.51
C MET A 1 -10.90 -27.77 0.39
N ARG A 2 -11.17 -26.46 0.32
CA ARG A 2 -12.30 -25.84 1.01
C ARG A 2 -13.54 -26.12 0.16
N THR A 3 -14.48 -26.84 0.73
CA THR A 3 -15.77 -27.13 0.11
C THR A 3 -16.57 -25.84 -0.03
N GLU A 4 -17.17 -25.62 -1.20
CA GLU A 4 -18.20 -24.62 -1.44
C GLU A 4 -19.31 -24.78 -0.42
N GLY A 5 -19.45 -23.84 0.53
CA GLY A 5 -20.52 -23.87 1.51
C GLY A 5 -20.26 -23.21 2.85
N ASP A 6 -19.03 -22.80 3.16
CA ASP A 6 -18.77 -21.99 4.36
C ASP A 6 -19.24 -20.54 4.16
N PHE A 7 -20.57 -20.36 4.17
CA PHE A 7 -21.16 -19.03 4.31
C PHE A 7 -20.74 -18.47 5.66
N ILE A 8 -19.98 -17.38 5.64
CA ILE A 8 -19.66 -16.60 6.84
C ILE A 8 -21.01 -16.27 7.49
N LYS A 9 -21.31 -16.88 8.66
CA LYS A 9 -22.49 -16.52 9.44
C LYS A 9 -22.40 -15.05 9.80
N ILE A 10 -23.13 -14.21 9.08
CA ILE A 10 -23.22 -12.78 9.37
C ILE A 10 -24.00 -12.67 10.66
N ASN A 11 -23.40 -12.07 11.67
CA ASN A 11 -24.09 -11.79 12.93
C ASN A 11 -25.02 -10.61 12.71
N GLU A 12 -26.30 -10.88 12.58
CA GLU A 12 -27.35 -9.88 12.30
C GLU A 12 -27.40 -8.74 13.34
N TRP A 13 -27.01 -9.00 14.58
CA TRP A 13 -26.89 -7.98 15.62
C TRP A 13 -25.85 -6.89 15.31
N LEU A 14 -24.94 -7.15 14.40
CA LEU A 14 -23.94 -6.18 13.95
C LEU A 14 -24.40 -5.32 12.75
N LEU A 15 -25.57 -5.58 12.20
CA LEU A 15 -26.13 -4.83 11.07
C LEU A 15 -26.24 -3.32 11.34
N PRO A 16 -26.73 -2.83 12.51
CA PRO A 16 -26.79 -1.39 12.77
C PRO A 16 -25.40 -0.74 12.80
N LEU A 17 -24.41 -1.43 13.37
CA LEU A 17 -23.00 -0.97 13.37
C LEU A 17 -22.41 -0.93 11.94
N SER A 18 -22.75 -1.93 11.11
CA SER A 18 -22.33 -1.98 9.71
C SER A 18 -22.93 -0.81 8.91
N TRP A 19 -24.17 -0.42 9.17
CA TRP A 19 -24.81 0.74 8.55
C TRP A 19 -24.15 2.06 8.94
N LEU A 20 -23.84 2.24 10.25
CA LEU A 20 -23.10 3.40 10.73
C LEU A 20 -21.71 3.49 10.09
N TYR A 21 -21.00 2.37 10.00
CA TYR A 21 -19.71 2.30 9.30
C TYR A 21 -19.86 2.65 7.81
N GLY A 22 -20.87 2.06 7.14
CA GLY A 22 -21.16 2.35 5.73
C GLY A 22 -21.48 3.83 5.48
N LEU A 23 -22.24 4.45 6.39
CA LEU A 23 -22.55 5.89 6.33
C LEU A 23 -21.25 6.72 6.47
N GLY A 24 -20.38 6.38 7.42
CA GLY A 24 -19.08 7.03 7.60
C GLY A 24 -18.19 6.94 6.37
N VAL A 25 -18.15 5.75 5.72
CA VAL A 25 -17.40 5.55 4.48
C VAL A 25 -18.00 6.39 3.33
N ARG A 26 -19.34 6.42 3.19
CA ARG A 26 -20.02 7.24 2.17
C ARG A 26 -19.75 8.73 2.37
N LEU A 27 -19.86 9.21 3.61
CA LEU A 27 -19.57 10.62 3.95
C LEU A 27 -18.11 10.97 3.63
N ARG A 28 -17.16 10.11 4.01
CA ARG A 28 -15.75 10.29 3.66
C ARG A 28 -15.54 10.37 2.15
N ASN A 29 -16.14 9.47 1.38
CA ASN A 29 -16.01 9.46 -0.07
C ASN A 29 -16.62 10.70 -0.69
N TRP A 30 -17.81 11.11 -0.26
CA TRP A 30 -18.46 12.33 -0.68
C TRP A 30 -17.60 13.57 -0.40
N MET A 31 -16.89 13.65 0.74
CA MET A 31 -15.95 14.75 1.03
C MET A 31 -14.80 14.83 0.02
N PHE A 32 -14.35 13.71 -0.57
CA PHE A 32 -13.40 13.71 -1.67
C PHE A 32 -14.05 14.17 -2.98
N ASP A 33 -15.28 13.73 -3.24
CA ASP A 33 -15.99 14.03 -4.50
C ASP A 33 -16.32 15.51 -4.63
N ILE A 34 -16.66 16.19 -3.51
CA ILE A 34 -16.90 17.64 -3.47
C ILE A 34 -15.62 18.47 -3.26
N GLY A 35 -14.44 17.85 -3.20
CA GLY A 35 -13.16 18.52 -3.05
C GLY A 35 -12.81 19.04 -1.65
N LEU A 36 -13.63 18.75 -0.62
CA LEU A 36 -13.33 19.07 0.78
C LEU A 36 -12.07 18.33 1.27
N LYS A 37 -11.86 17.09 0.82
CA LYS A 37 -10.61 16.36 0.98
C LYS A 37 -9.90 16.33 -0.36
N LYS A 38 -8.67 16.84 -0.39
CA LYS A 38 -7.87 16.92 -1.60
C LYS A 38 -7.09 15.64 -1.83
N SER A 39 -7.15 15.10 -3.05
CA SER A 39 -6.19 14.12 -3.55
C SER A 39 -4.99 14.87 -4.12
N ARG A 40 -3.80 14.28 -3.96
CA ARG A 40 -2.55 14.85 -4.43
C ARG A 40 -2.02 14.04 -5.60
N SER A 41 -1.67 14.71 -6.70
CA SER A 41 -0.94 14.16 -7.83
C SER A 41 0.56 14.37 -7.63
N PHE A 42 1.36 13.50 -8.20
CA PHE A 42 2.82 13.54 -8.15
C PHE A 42 3.36 13.52 -9.58
N ASP A 43 4.52 14.11 -9.79
CA ASP A 43 5.17 14.19 -11.11
C ASP A 43 5.82 12.87 -11.54
N ILE A 44 5.77 11.85 -10.70
CA ILE A 44 6.25 10.50 -10.94
C ILE A 44 5.06 9.54 -11.10
N PRO A 45 5.15 8.53 -11.97
CA PRO A 45 4.15 7.47 -12.05
C PRO A 45 3.96 6.73 -10.73
N VAL A 46 2.73 6.74 -10.21
CA VAL A 46 2.36 6.03 -8.98
C VAL A 46 1.30 4.98 -9.31
N ILE A 47 1.63 3.72 -9.13
CA ILE A 47 0.75 2.58 -9.41
C ILE A 47 0.26 2.00 -8.10
N SER A 48 -1.04 2.06 -7.85
CA SER A 48 -1.64 1.50 -6.62
C SER A 48 -2.09 0.06 -6.85
N VAL A 49 -1.55 -0.84 -6.08
CA VAL A 49 -1.99 -2.24 -6.00
C VAL A 49 -2.79 -2.41 -4.71
N GLY A 50 -3.97 -2.93 -4.81
CA GLY A 50 -4.82 -3.11 -3.65
C GLY A 50 -5.90 -4.16 -3.89
N ASN A 51 -6.74 -4.38 -2.89
CA ASN A 51 -7.75 -5.41 -2.90
C ASN A 51 -9.16 -4.86 -2.73
N ILE A 52 -10.10 -5.42 -3.48
CA ILE A 52 -11.53 -5.14 -3.35
C ILE A 52 -12.17 -6.07 -2.30
N THR A 53 -11.57 -7.23 -2.06
CA THR A 53 -12.10 -8.26 -1.15
C THR A 53 -11.30 -8.39 0.14
N VAL A 54 -11.93 -8.88 1.20
CA VAL A 54 -11.27 -9.16 2.48
C VAL A 54 -10.62 -10.55 2.44
N GLY A 55 -9.31 -10.62 2.80
CA GLY A 55 -8.56 -11.89 2.91
C GLY A 55 -7.67 -12.20 1.70
N GLY A 56 -6.73 -13.11 1.87
CA GLY A 56 -5.65 -13.60 1.00
C GLY A 56 -5.82 -13.61 -0.52
N SER A 57 -6.08 -12.47 -1.12
CA SER A 57 -6.43 -12.29 -2.52
C SER A 57 -5.23 -12.15 -3.47
N GLY A 58 -4.03 -12.56 -3.01
CA GLY A 58 -2.86 -12.56 -3.89
C GLY A 58 -2.27 -11.17 -4.22
N LYS A 59 -2.43 -10.16 -3.35
CA LYS A 59 -1.83 -8.82 -3.55
C LYS A 59 -0.32 -8.89 -3.76
N THR A 60 0.39 -9.57 -2.89
CA THR A 60 1.84 -9.71 -2.95
C THR A 60 2.33 -10.28 -4.29
N PRO A 61 1.74 -11.36 -4.84
CA PRO A 61 2.07 -11.83 -6.19
C PRO A 61 1.84 -10.80 -7.30
N HIS A 62 0.82 -9.93 -7.19
CA HIS A 62 0.60 -8.88 -8.19
C HIS A 62 1.63 -7.76 -8.11
N VAL A 63 2.01 -7.34 -6.90
CA VAL A 63 3.11 -6.38 -6.72
C VAL A 63 4.42 -6.96 -7.25
N GLU A 64 4.73 -8.23 -6.92
CA GLU A 64 5.91 -8.92 -7.43
C GLU A 64 5.91 -9.05 -8.97
N TYR A 65 4.74 -9.33 -9.56
CA TYR A 65 4.62 -9.36 -11.02
C TYR A 65 4.96 -8.00 -11.65
N LEU A 66 4.44 -6.90 -11.08
CA LEU A 66 4.77 -5.56 -11.56
C LEU A 66 6.25 -5.20 -11.35
N ILE A 67 6.83 -5.60 -10.21
CA ILE A 67 8.27 -5.44 -9.99
C ILE A 67 9.05 -6.16 -11.11
N ASN A 68 8.76 -7.45 -11.36
CA ASN A 68 9.43 -8.22 -12.41
C ASN A 68 9.29 -7.61 -13.81
N LEU A 69 8.17 -6.97 -14.09
CA LEU A 69 7.93 -6.33 -15.38
C LEU A 69 8.72 -5.02 -15.55
N LEU A 70 8.95 -4.29 -14.46
CA LEU A 70 9.45 -2.93 -14.51
C LEU A 70 10.93 -2.79 -14.11
N HIS A 71 11.43 -3.57 -13.15
CA HIS A 71 12.73 -3.33 -12.51
C HIS A 71 13.94 -3.43 -13.43
N GLU A 72 13.83 -4.14 -14.56
CA GLU A 72 14.92 -4.23 -15.55
C GLU A 72 15.11 -2.92 -16.34
N LYS A 73 14.06 -2.10 -16.46
CA LYS A 73 14.05 -0.89 -17.29
C LYS A 73 13.94 0.39 -16.48
N PHE A 74 13.39 0.31 -15.27
CA PHE A 74 13.06 1.45 -14.43
C PHE A 74 13.56 1.24 -13.01
N ARG A 75 13.99 2.31 -12.35
CA ARG A 75 14.25 2.33 -10.91
C ARG A 75 12.92 2.36 -10.16
N VAL A 76 12.51 1.20 -9.67
CA VAL A 76 11.21 1.01 -9.01
C VAL A 76 11.36 1.16 -7.50
N ALA A 77 10.45 1.92 -6.90
CA ALA A 77 10.27 1.91 -5.45
C ALA A 77 8.94 1.24 -5.08
N VAL A 78 8.94 0.44 -4.03
CA VAL A 78 7.74 -0.10 -3.39
C VAL A 78 7.50 0.64 -2.09
N LEU A 79 6.33 1.25 -1.95
CA LEU A 79 5.91 1.92 -0.73
C LEU A 79 4.76 1.15 -0.08
N SER A 80 5.04 0.49 1.03
CA SER A 80 4.06 -0.25 1.81
C SER A 80 3.68 0.49 3.11
N ARG A 81 2.59 0.05 3.75
CA ARG A 81 2.20 0.54 5.07
C ARG A 81 3.09 -0.01 6.18
N GLY A 82 3.69 -1.18 5.93
CA GLY A 82 4.40 -1.92 6.96
C GLY A 82 3.45 -2.45 8.03
N TYR A 83 2.57 -3.37 7.65
CA TYR A 83 1.62 -3.98 8.60
C TYR A 83 2.37 -4.67 9.74
N LYS A 84 1.95 -4.43 11.00
CA LYS A 84 2.57 -4.96 12.24
C LYS A 84 4.05 -4.59 12.47
N ARG A 85 4.61 -3.64 11.72
CA ARG A 85 5.98 -3.16 11.97
C ARG A 85 6.11 -2.47 13.33
N LYS A 86 7.29 -2.54 13.92
CA LYS A 86 7.62 -1.85 15.19
C LYS A 86 8.07 -0.40 14.97
N SER A 87 8.60 -0.09 13.78
CA SER A 87 9.04 1.28 13.47
C SER A 87 7.85 2.22 13.24
N SER A 88 8.10 3.53 13.31
CA SER A 88 7.11 4.59 13.05
C SER A 88 7.64 5.58 12.01
N GLY A 89 6.74 6.30 11.34
CA GLY A 89 7.09 7.27 10.31
C GLY A 89 7.60 6.62 9.02
N TYR A 90 8.32 7.41 8.23
CA TYR A 90 8.99 6.93 7.02
C TYR A 90 10.26 6.14 7.36
N LEU A 91 10.46 5.02 6.69
CA LEU A 91 11.69 4.25 6.74
C LEU A 91 11.99 3.68 5.35
N LEU A 92 13.15 4.01 4.81
CA LEU A 92 13.71 3.39 3.62
C LEU A 92 14.52 2.17 4.04
N ALA A 93 14.20 1.00 3.49
CA ALA A 93 14.89 -0.24 3.82
C ALA A 93 16.28 -0.29 3.19
N ASP A 94 17.28 -0.54 4.00
CA ASP A 94 18.66 -0.81 3.62
C ASP A 94 19.04 -2.29 3.81
N LYS A 95 20.34 -2.61 3.70
CA LYS A 95 20.86 -3.97 3.86
C LYS A 95 20.72 -4.52 5.28
N ASP A 96 20.70 -3.64 6.28
CA ASP A 96 20.70 -4.00 7.71
C ASP A 96 19.28 -3.95 8.29
N THR A 97 18.31 -3.47 7.51
CA THR A 97 16.90 -3.37 7.92
C THR A 97 16.29 -4.74 8.18
N THR A 98 15.68 -4.88 9.35
CA THR A 98 15.09 -6.14 9.81
C THR A 98 13.58 -6.23 9.53
N MET A 99 13.06 -7.47 9.47
CA MET A 99 11.64 -7.73 9.28
C MET A 99 10.74 -7.01 10.33
N PRO A 100 11.06 -6.99 11.64
CA PRO A 100 10.25 -6.25 12.61
C PRO A 100 10.18 -4.74 12.37
N GLU A 101 11.14 -4.14 11.66
CA GLU A 101 11.18 -2.71 11.39
C GLU A 101 10.27 -2.31 10.25
N ILE A 102 10.14 -3.14 9.21
CA ILE A 102 9.37 -2.80 8.01
C ILE A 102 8.13 -3.67 7.79
N GLY A 103 8.04 -4.84 8.47
CA GLY A 103 6.97 -5.83 8.30
C GLY A 103 7.32 -6.92 7.29
N ASP A 104 6.56 -8.00 7.31
CA ASP A 104 6.86 -9.24 6.59
C ASP A 104 6.90 -9.05 5.07
N GLU A 105 5.86 -8.44 4.49
CA GLU A 105 5.72 -8.28 3.03
C GLU A 105 6.81 -7.37 2.45
N PRO A 106 7.08 -6.15 2.99
CA PRO A 106 8.18 -5.30 2.49
C PRO A 106 9.55 -5.96 2.67
N PHE A 107 9.75 -6.70 3.78
CA PHE A 107 11.00 -7.42 4.01
C PHE A 107 11.22 -8.53 2.99
N GLN A 108 10.18 -9.28 2.65
CA GLN A 108 10.23 -10.31 1.60
C GLN A 108 10.61 -9.69 0.25
N MET A 109 9.96 -8.58 -0.14
CA MET A 109 10.27 -7.87 -1.39
C MET A 109 11.72 -7.38 -1.42
N LYS A 110 12.21 -6.76 -0.32
CA LYS A 110 13.60 -6.29 -0.21
C LYS A 110 14.61 -7.43 -0.28
N SER A 111 14.27 -8.58 0.32
CA SER A 111 15.16 -9.75 0.31
C SER A 111 15.26 -10.37 -1.08
N LYS A 112 14.15 -10.39 -1.83
CA LYS A 112 14.04 -11.00 -3.15
C LYS A 112 14.61 -10.12 -4.26
N TYR A 113 14.35 -8.81 -4.21
CA TYR A 113 14.77 -7.84 -5.22
C TYR A 113 15.80 -6.89 -4.64
N LYS A 114 17.05 -6.96 -5.14
CA LYS A 114 18.17 -6.16 -4.61
C LYS A 114 18.31 -4.79 -5.26
N ASP A 115 17.72 -4.61 -6.41
CA ASP A 115 17.79 -3.46 -7.31
C ASP A 115 16.58 -2.52 -7.23
N ILE A 116 15.65 -2.77 -6.30
CA ILE A 116 14.52 -1.88 -6.03
C ILE A 116 14.69 -1.15 -4.70
N TYR A 117 14.03 -0.01 -4.59
CA TYR A 117 13.83 0.65 -3.31
C TYR A 117 12.59 0.10 -2.60
N VAL A 118 12.70 -0.16 -1.31
CA VAL A 118 11.55 -0.55 -0.49
C VAL A 118 11.45 0.41 0.67
N ALA A 119 10.31 1.07 0.79
CA ALA A 119 10.04 2.01 1.87
C ALA A 119 8.70 1.71 2.55
N VAL A 120 8.58 2.12 3.78
CA VAL A 120 7.34 1.98 4.55
C VAL A 120 6.94 3.30 5.18
N ASP A 121 5.67 3.67 4.99
CA ASP A 121 5.04 4.80 5.65
C ASP A 121 3.52 4.61 5.74
N LYS A 122 2.92 4.98 6.87
CA LYS A 122 1.45 5.01 7.01
C LYS A 122 0.82 6.13 6.17
N ASN A 123 1.53 7.26 6.03
CA ASN A 123 1.15 8.38 5.20
C ASN A 123 1.76 8.23 3.80
N ARG A 124 0.96 7.75 2.84
CA ARG A 124 1.43 7.51 1.47
C ARG A 124 1.96 8.75 0.79
N CYS A 125 1.28 9.90 0.95
CA CYS A 125 1.75 11.15 0.35
C CYS A 125 3.12 11.56 0.90
N HIS A 126 3.32 11.47 2.21
CA HIS A 126 4.62 11.74 2.84
C HIS A 126 5.69 10.74 2.37
N GLY A 127 5.35 9.44 2.28
CA GLY A 127 6.28 8.43 1.78
C GLY A 127 6.70 8.66 0.33
N ILE A 128 5.77 9.09 -0.55
CA ILE A 128 6.09 9.45 -1.94
C ILE A 128 7.00 10.67 -1.97
N ASP A 129 6.68 11.73 -1.20
CA ASP A 129 7.53 12.92 -1.10
C ASP A 129 8.95 12.56 -0.68
N ARG A 130 9.10 11.72 0.34
CA ARG A 130 10.42 11.27 0.79
C ARG A 130 11.18 10.50 -0.29
N LEU A 131 10.51 9.55 -0.98
CA LEU A 131 11.11 8.79 -2.08
C LEU A 131 11.57 9.64 -3.25
N THR A 132 10.88 10.75 -3.52
CA THR A 132 11.21 11.64 -4.64
C THR A 132 12.20 12.75 -4.30
N THR A 133 12.39 13.05 -3.00
CA THR A 133 13.28 14.14 -2.56
C THR A 133 14.56 13.67 -1.87
N ASP A 134 14.62 12.42 -1.43
CA ASP A 134 15.79 11.85 -0.75
C ASP A 134 16.90 11.57 -1.77
N GLU A 135 18.13 12.02 -1.48
CA GLU A 135 19.30 11.78 -2.34
C GLU A 135 19.55 10.30 -2.64
N ALA A 136 19.20 9.41 -1.71
CA ALA A 136 19.37 7.97 -1.89
C ALA A 136 18.42 7.35 -2.90
N THR A 137 17.31 8.03 -3.22
CA THR A 137 16.24 7.51 -4.09
C THR A 137 15.83 8.49 -5.18
N LYS A 138 16.60 9.54 -5.43
CA LYS A 138 16.30 10.59 -6.42
C LYS A 138 16.22 10.09 -7.87
N ASP A 139 16.75 8.92 -8.14
CA ASP A 139 16.70 8.25 -9.45
C ASP A 139 15.49 7.32 -9.61
N VAL A 140 14.52 7.37 -8.69
CA VAL A 140 13.30 6.56 -8.80
C VAL A 140 12.46 7.02 -9.99
N ASP A 141 12.06 6.07 -10.84
CA ASP A 141 11.26 6.32 -12.04
C ASP A 141 9.77 6.01 -11.84
N ALA A 142 9.45 5.06 -10.94
CA ALA A 142 8.08 4.66 -10.67
C ALA A 142 7.90 4.16 -9.23
N ILE A 143 6.75 4.43 -8.64
CA ILE A 143 6.41 4.01 -7.28
C ILE A 143 5.21 3.06 -7.32
N LEU A 144 5.39 1.86 -6.76
CA LEU A 144 4.31 0.90 -6.53
C LEU A 144 3.80 1.05 -5.10
N LEU A 145 2.53 1.39 -4.95
CA LEU A 145 1.88 1.44 -3.64
C LEU A 145 1.25 0.08 -3.33
N ASP A 146 1.76 -0.57 -2.31
CA ASP A 146 1.21 -1.81 -1.81
C ASP A 146 0.08 -1.53 -0.80
N ASP A 147 -1.03 -2.30 -0.94
CA ASP A 147 -2.24 -2.19 -0.14
C ASP A 147 -2.83 -0.76 -0.08
N ALA A 148 -2.94 -0.12 -1.23
CA ALA A 148 -3.32 1.30 -1.33
C ALA A 148 -4.66 1.57 -2.03
N TYR A 149 -5.47 0.55 -2.37
CA TYR A 149 -6.73 0.74 -3.12
C TYR A 149 -7.69 1.75 -2.47
N GLN A 150 -7.75 1.81 -1.14
CA GLN A 150 -8.62 2.74 -0.41
C GLN A 150 -7.99 4.11 -0.14
N HIS A 151 -6.76 4.34 -0.63
CA HIS A 151 -5.98 5.55 -0.33
C HIS A 151 -6.27 6.69 -1.33
N ARG A 152 -7.49 7.25 -1.26
CA ARG A 152 -7.94 8.35 -2.15
C ARG A 152 -7.15 9.67 -2.01
N TYR A 153 -6.17 9.76 -1.11
CA TYR A 153 -5.29 10.93 -0.99
C TYR A 153 -4.21 11.01 -2.08
N VAL A 154 -3.89 9.88 -2.73
CA VAL A 154 -3.01 9.81 -3.90
C VAL A 154 -3.89 9.69 -5.14
N LYS A 155 -3.56 10.48 -6.19
CA LYS A 155 -4.27 10.49 -7.46
C LYS A 155 -3.29 10.13 -8.58
#